data_e340a059702df4604f6d130fce694948
#
_entry.id   e340a059702df4604f6d130fce694948
#
_cell.length_a   1.000
_cell.length_b   1.000
_cell.length_c   1.000
_cell.angle_alpha   90.00
_cell.angle_beta   90.00
_cell.angle_gamma   90.00
#
_symmetry.space_group_name_H-M   'P 1'
#
loop_
_entity.id
_entity.type
_entity.pdbx_description
1 polymer ?
#
loop_
_entity_poly.entity_id
_entity_poly.type
_entity_poly.pdbx_seq_one_letter_code
_entity_poly.pdbx_strand_id
1 'polypeptide(L)'
;MDKDTLEIPIIDEEELNRPPRRRKKRRKKRYLLRLFVILILIGGILFGLSLPYFDIVSIKVVGNKYVKTEEVLRDSKLKVGENIFKNQGRQIKKRMMDNPYFEEIDIDKKLPNEVVINVKERIPMAVLPYGDRYVV
;
A
#
# COMPACT_ATOMS: atom_id res chain seq x y z
N MET A 1 64.44 50.04 36.42
CA MET A 1 64.77 49.90 35.02
C MET A 1 64.64 48.39 34.67
N ASP A 2 63.36 47.96 34.66
CA ASP A 2 62.99 46.56 34.43
C ASP A 2 62.93 46.25 32.99
N LYS A 3 63.75 45.28 32.58
CA LYS A 3 63.72 44.72 31.27
C LYS A 3 62.76 43.55 31.26
N ASP A 4 61.53 43.84 30.95
CA ASP A 4 60.54 42.79 30.60
C ASP A 4 61.02 42.13 29.27
N THR A 5 61.75 41.05 29.45
CA THR A 5 62.08 40.15 28.32
C THR A 5 60.79 39.47 27.90
N LEU A 6 60.20 39.94 26.83
CA LEU A 6 59.13 39.22 26.13
C LEU A 6 59.66 37.88 25.64
N GLU A 7 59.46 36.84 26.46
CA GLU A 7 59.65 35.46 26.00
C GLU A 7 58.60 35.15 24.92
N ILE A 8 59.02 35.19 23.68
CA ILE A 8 58.22 34.72 22.56
C ILE A 8 58.15 33.20 22.72
N PRO A 9 56.96 32.62 22.94
CA PRO A 9 56.88 31.16 23.02
C PRO A 9 57.36 30.55 21.72
N ILE A 10 58.42 29.71 21.80
CA ILE A 10 58.91 28.94 20.68
C ILE A 10 57.82 27.95 20.32
N ILE A 11 57.05 28.25 19.28
CA ILE A 11 56.08 27.33 18.71
C ILE A 11 56.92 26.22 18.07
N ASP A 12 56.87 25.02 18.65
CA ASP A 12 57.48 23.84 18.06
C ASP A 12 56.99 23.65 16.64
N GLU A 13 57.93 23.62 15.70
CA GLU A 13 57.61 23.35 14.27
C GLU A 13 56.90 22.02 14.08
N GLU A 14 57.01 21.12 15.04
CA GLU A 14 56.30 19.83 15.08
C GLU A 14 54.81 19.99 15.32
N GLU A 15 54.32 21.04 16.00
CA GLU A 15 52.88 21.37 16.14
C GLU A 15 52.31 21.96 14.86
N LEU A 16 53.08 22.72 14.12
CA LEU A 16 52.62 23.29 12.85
C LEU A 16 52.42 22.24 11.74
N ASN A 17 53.14 21.12 11.83
CA ASN A 17 53.17 20.08 10.84
C ASN A 17 52.26 18.87 11.19
N ARG A 18 51.43 19.00 12.21
CA ARG A 18 50.44 17.92 12.55
C ARG A 18 49.37 17.86 11.50
N PRO A 19 49.25 16.74 10.71
CA PRO A 19 48.22 16.63 9.73
C PRO A 19 46.86 16.71 10.41
N PRO A 20 45.87 17.41 9.81
CA PRO A 20 44.55 17.56 10.40
C PRO A 20 43.99 16.19 10.69
N ARG A 21 43.67 15.93 11.98
CA ARG A 21 43.06 14.67 12.41
C ARG A 21 41.82 14.43 11.58
N ARG A 22 41.91 13.55 10.61
CA ARG A 22 40.76 13.12 9.77
C ARG A 22 39.67 12.60 10.68
N ARG A 23 38.73 13.49 11.05
CA ARG A 23 37.53 13.13 11.81
C ARG A 23 36.79 12.05 11.06
N LYS A 24 36.78 10.88 11.68
CA LYS A 24 36.31 9.59 11.17
C LYS A 24 34.93 9.71 10.49
N LYS A 25 34.86 9.45 9.19
CA LYS A 25 33.65 9.22 8.38
C LYS A 25 32.84 7.97 8.81
N ARG A 26 33.08 7.46 10.04
CA ARG A 26 32.43 6.23 10.56
C ARG A 26 30.93 6.36 10.79
N ARG A 27 30.42 7.58 11.04
CA ARG A 27 28.97 7.78 11.27
C ARG A 27 28.13 7.57 10.02
N LYS A 28 28.59 8.03 8.84
CA LYS A 28 27.87 7.87 7.57
C LYS A 28 27.72 6.40 7.15
N LYS A 29 28.71 5.55 7.38
CA LYS A 29 28.64 4.11 7.07
C LYS A 29 27.56 3.38 7.86
N ARG A 30 27.30 3.76 9.12
CA ARG A 30 26.27 3.14 9.94
C ARG A 30 24.84 3.49 9.47
N TYR A 31 24.63 4.71 8.99
CA TYR A 31 23.34 5.11 8.42
C TYR A 31 23.09 4.42 7.08
N LEU A 32 24.11 4.33 6.23
CA LEU A 32 24.02 3.59 4.97
C LEU A 32 23.71 2.10 5.18
N LEU A 33 24.35 1.48 6.17
CA LEU A 33 24.08 0.09 6.51
C LEU A 33 22.65 -0.09 7.05
N ARG A 34 22.16 0.80 7.89
CA ARG A 34 20.77 0.78 8.37
C ARG A 34 19.78 0.97 7.22
N LEU A 35 20.03 1.94 6.36
CA LEU A 35 19.23 2.17 5.16
C LEU A 35 19.19 0.93 4.28
N PHE A 36 20.32 0.27 4.06
CA PHE A 36 20.42 -0.95 3.27
C PHE A 36 19.63 -2.11 3.89
N VAL A 37 19.71 -2.29 5.20
CA VAL A 37 18.92 -3.30 5.93
C VAL A 37 17.42 -3.02 5.81
N ILE A 38 16.99 -1.76 5.97
CA ILE A 38 15.59 -1.36 5.81
C ILE A 38 15.11 -1.65 4.38
N LEU A 39 15.93 -1.35 3.37
CA LEU A 39 15.60 -1.59 1.96
C LEU A 39 15.47 -3.08 1.65
N ILE A 40 16.34 -3.92 2.22
CA ILE A 40 16.23 -5.38 2.12
C ILE A 40 14.95 -5.88 2.80
N LEU A 41 14.63 -5.37 3.99
CA LEU A 41 13.40 -5.77 4.69
C LEU A 41 12.15 -5.39 3.89
N ILE A 42 12.09 -4.17 3.37
CA ILE A 42 10.97 -3.73 2.53
C ILE A 42 10.88 -4.58 1.27
N GLY A 43 12.01 -4.82 0.59
CA GLY A 43 12.07 -5.68 -0.60
C GLY A 43 11.62 -7.10 -0.31
N GLY A 44 12.03 -7.67 0.82
CA GLY A 44 11.61 -9.00 1.27
C GLY A 44 10.11 -9.09 1.54
N ILE A 45 9.54 -8.07 2.19
CA ILE A 45 8.09 -8.01 2.44
C ILE A 45 7.32 -7.92 1.12
N LEU A 46 7.70 -7.00 0.22
CA LEU A 46 7.05 -6.84 -1.07
C LEU A 46 7.15 -8.11 -1.93
N PHE A 47 8.31 -8.77 -1.90
CA PHE A 47 8.50 -10.05 -2.56
C PHE A 47 7.60 -11.14 -1.96
N GLY A 48 7.52 -11.22 -0.63
CA GLY A 48 6.65 -12.16 0.08
C GLY A 48 5.18 -11.98 -0.27
N LEU A 49 4.70 -10.72 -0.36
CA LEU A 49 3.32 -10.40 -0.75
C LEU A 49 3.01 -10.72 -2.22
N SER A 50 4.03 -10.87 -3.06
CA SER A 50 3.89 -11.22 -4.48
C SER A 50 3.87 -12.72 -4.73
N LEU A 51 4.04 -13.54 -3.69
CA LEU A 51 4.02 -15.00 -3.83
C LEU A 51 2.63 -15.52 -4.23
N PRO A 52 2.55 -16.63 -4.98
CA PRO A 52 1.28 -17.25 -5.40
C PRO A 52 0.39 -17.68 -4.21
N TYR A 53 0.94 -17.75 -3.02
CA TYR A 53 0.18 -18.02 -1.80
C TYR A 53 -0.95 -17.02 -1.53
N PHE A 54 -0.80 -15.79 -2.01
CA PHE A 54 -1.78 -14.72 -1.88
C PHE A 54 -2.61 -14.51 -3.15
N ASP A 55 -2.58 -15.45 -4.08
CA ASP A 55 -3.45 -15.40 -5.25
C ASP A 55 -4.86 -15.82 -4.85
N ILE A 56 -5.85 -15.14 -5.39
CA ILE A 56 -7.26 -15.38 -5.12
C ILE A 56 -7.63 -16.79 -5.61
N VAL A 57 -8.03 -17.65 -4.70
CA VAL A 57 -8.52 -19.00 -5.00
C VAL A 57 -10.04 -19.03 -5.00
N SER A 58 -10.68 -18.24 -4.14
CA SER A 58 -12.14 -18.23 -3.99
C SER A 58 -12.68 -16.81 -3.95
N ILE A 59 -13.75 -16.58 -4.73
CA ILE A 59 -14.53 -15.35 -4.68
C ILE A 59 -15.95 -15.73 -4.29
N LYS A 60 -16.42 -15.20 -3.17
CA LYS A 60 -17.79 -15.40 -2.68
C LYS A 60 -18.59 -14.14 -2.85
N VAL A 61 -19.83 -14.27 -3.32
CA VAL A 61 -20.79 -13.18 -3.42
C VAL A 61 -21.89 -13.44 -2.41
N VAL A 62 -22.21 -12.43 -1.62
CA VAL A 62 -23.22 -12.49 -0.56
C VAL A 62 -24.17 -11.32 -0.69
N GLY A 63 -25.45 -11.57 -0.45
CA GLY A 63 -26.49 -10.53 -0.42
C GLY A 63 -27.18 -10.29 -1.75
N ASN A 64 -26.75 -10.93 -2.82
CA ASN A 64 -27.44 -10.87 -4.12
C ASN A 64 -28.72 -11.73 -4.05
N LYS A 65 -29.85 -11.13 -4.45
CA LYS A 65 -31.17 -11.80 -4.52
C LYS A 65 -31.72 -11.81 -5.93
N TYR A 66 -31.62 -10.70 -6.62
CA TYR A 66 -32.17 -10.49 -7.99
C TYR A 66 -31.06 -10.53 -9.04
N VAL A 67 -29.88 -9.99 -8.71
CA VAL A 67 -28.74 -9.99 -9.64
C VAL A 67 -27.99 -11.32 -9.54
N LYS A 68 -27.69 -11.92 -10.67
CA LYS A 68 -26.96 -13.21 -10.71
C LYS A 68 -25.52 -13.03 -10.24
N THR A 69 -25.02 -14.05 -9.55
CA THR A 69 -23.62 -14.07 -9.06
C THR A 69 -22.61 -13.84 -10.19
N GLU A 70 -22.86 -14.41 -11.38
CA GLU A 70 -21.99 -14.26 -12.55
C GLU A 70 -21.90 -12.82 -13.04
N GLU A 71 -23.00 -12.06 -12.91
CA GLU A 71 -23.04 -10.65 -13.27
C GLU A 71 -22.25 -9.80 -12.28
N VAL A 72 -22.41 -10.06 -10.97
CA VAL A 72 -21.61 -9.43 -9.92
C VAL A 72 -20.13 -9.69 -10.13
N LEU A 73 -19.74 -10.93 -10.43
CA LEU A 73 -18.36 -11.30 -10.73
C LEU A 73 -17.82 -10.58 -11.96
N ARG A 74 -18.61 -10.50 -13.03
CA ARG A 74 -18.25 -9.79 -14.27
C ARG A 74 -18.03 -8.30 -14.01
N ASP A 75 -18.91 -7.66 -13.26
CA ASP A 75 -18.84 -6.23 -12.97
C ASP A 75 -17.66 -5.91 -12.03
N SER A 76 -17.35 -6.81 -11.10
CA SER A 76 -16.16 -6.69 -10.23
C SER A 76 -14.85 -6.77 -10.99
N LYS A 77 -14.83 -7.48 -12.14
CA LYS A 77 -13.63 -7.85 -12.92
C LYS A 77 -12.54 -8.58 -12.10
N LEU A 78 -12.91 -9.15 -10.97
CA LEU A 78 -12.03 -10.01 -10.20
C LEU A 78 -11.85 -11.36 -10.87
N LYS A 79 -10.63 -11.86 -10.88
CA LYS A 79 -10.29 -13.17 -11.44
C LYS A 79 -9.57 -14.02 -10.41
N VAL A 80 -9.92 -15.29 -10.38
CA VAL A 80 -9.15 -16.30 -9.66
C VAL A 80 -7.75 -16.38 -10.25
N GLY A 81 -6.73 -16.51 -9.41
CA GLY A 81 -5.32 -16.50 -9.82
C GLY A 81 -4.67 -15.12 -9.83
N GLU A 82 -5.42 -14.04 -9.57
CA GLU A 82 -4.83 -12.72 -9.38
C GLU A 82 -4.42 -12.49 -7.92
N ASN A 83 -3.32 -11.79 -7.72
CA ASN A 83 -2.86 -11.50 -6.38
C ASN A 83 -3.83 -10.56 -5.64
N ILE A 84 -4.23 -10.96 -4.41
CA ILE A 84 -5.24 -10.26 -3.60
C ILE A 84 -4.85 -8.81 -3.25
N PHE A 85 -3.54 -8.51 -3.18
CA PHE A 85 -3.03 -7.18 -2.86
C PHE A 85 -2.98 -6.24 -4.06
N LYS A 86 -2.92 -6.77 -5.30
CA LYS A 86 -2.96 -5.97 -6.53
C LYS A 86 -4.35 -5.35 -6.75
N ASN A 87 -5.39 -6.03 -6.32
CA ASN A 87 -6.75 -5.57 -6.52
C ASN A 87 -7.15 -4.52 -5.48
N GLN A 88 -7.39 -3.30 -5.96
CA GLN A 88 -7.81 -2.20 -5.10
C GLN A 88 -9.34 -2.27 -4.89
N GLY A 89 -9.78 -2.69 -3.72
CA GLY A 89 -11.20 -2.80 -3.37
C GLY A 89 -12.02 -1.53 -3.66
N ARG A 90 -11.41 -0.34 -3.45
CA ARG A 90 -12.06 0.94 -3.78
C ARG A 90 -12.40 1.11 -5.25
N GLN A 91 -11.50 0.69 -6.15
CA GLN A 91 -11.73 0.79 -7.59
C GLN A 91 -12.80 -0.19 -8.05
N ILE A 92 -12.82 -1.38 -7.47
CA ILE A 92 -13.84 -2.40 -7.73
C ILE A 92 -15.19 -1.88 -7.25
N LYS A 93 -15.28 -1.42 -6.01
CA LYS A 93 -16.48 -0.81 -5.43
C LYS A 93 -17.02 0.32 -6.32
N LYS A 94 -16.15 1.29 -6.70
CA LYS A 94 -16.55 2.41 -7.58
C LYS A 94 -17.12 1.91 -8.90
N ARG A 95 -16.47 0.95 -9.55
CA ARG A 95 -16.91 0.39 -10.84
C ARG A 95 -18.24 -0.32 -10.73
N MET A 96 -18.44 -1.10 -9.67
CA MET A 96 -19.69 -1.83 -9.45
C MET A 96 -20.84 -0.89 -9.07
N MET A 97 -20.56 0.22 -8.38
CA MET A 97 -21.56 1.25 -8.06
C MET A 97 -22.08 2.02 -9.29
N ASP A 98 -21.42 1.91 -10.44
CA ASP A 98 -21.93 2.45 -11.71
C ASP A 98 -23.19 1.67 -12.17
N ASN A 99 -23.39 0.45 -11.67
CA ASN A 99 -24.59 -0.33 -11.93
C ASN A 99 -25.74 0.11 -11.01
N PRO A 100 -26.87 0.58 -11.53
CA PRO A 100 -27.97 1.15 -10.75
C PRO A 100 -28.69 0.14 -9.84
N TYR A 101 -28.52 -1.16 -10.06
CA TYR A 101 -29.11 -2.20 -9.24
C TYR A 101 -28.48 -2.35 -7.85
N PHE A 102 -27.29 -1.78 -7.65
CA PHE A 102 -26.61 -1.87 -6.35
C PHE A 102 -26.82 -0.60 -5.52
N GLU A 103 -27.22 -0.78 -4.27
CA GLU A 103 -27.33 0.28 -3.27
C GLU A 103 -25.98 0.48 -2.55
N GLU A 104 -25.39 -0.64 -2.15
CA GLU A 104 -24.13 -0.65 -1.41
C GLU A 104 -23.34 -1.89 -1.78
N ILE A 105 -22.02 -1.73 -1.85
CA ILE A 105 -21.07 -2.80 -2.11
C ILE A 105 -19.94 -2.70 -1.11
N ASP A 106 -19.61 -3.82 -0.50
CA ASP A 106 -18.44 -3.94 0.33
C ASP A 106 -17.58 -5.13 -0.09
N ILE A 107 -16.26 -4.96 -0.01
CA ILE A 107 -15.31 -5.97 -0.49
C ILE A 107 -14.37 -6.32 0.64
N ASP A 108 -14.59 -7.50 1.19
CA ASP A 108 -13.79 -8.06 2.26
C ASP A 108 -12.75 -9.01 1.72
N LYS A 109 -11.49 -8.71 2.02
CA LYS A 109 -10.36 -9.58 1.69
C LYS A 109 -10.05 -10.47 2.87
N LYS A 110 -10.41 -11.73 2.76
CA LYS A 110 -10.07 -12.76 3.75
C LYS A 110 -8.77 -13.44 3.37
N LEU A 111 -7.70 -12.99 4.00
CA LEU A 111 -6.38 -13.57 3.79
C LEU A 111 -6.36 -15.07 4.17
N PRO A 112 -5.60 -15.89 3.44
CA PRO A 112 -4.62 -15.49 2.45
C PRO A 112 -5.17 -15.29 1.02
N ASN A 113 -6.28 -15.92 0.62
CA ASN A 113 -6.63 -16.15 -0.78
C ASN A 113 -8.15 -16.11 -1.08
N GLU A 114 -8.96 -15.57 -0.17
CA GLU A 114 -10.41 -15.46 -0.37
C GLU A 114 -10.86 -14.00 -0.43
N VAL A 115 -11.76 -13.69 -1.35
CA VAL A 115 -12.45 -12.39 -1.45
C VAL A 115 -13.94 -12.60 -1.30
N VAL A 116 -14.57 -11.80 -0.43
CA VAL A 116 -16.02 -11.79 -0.24
C VAL A 116 -16.55 -10.46 -0.74
N ILE A 117 -17.50 -10.51 -1.67
CA ILE A 117 -18.21 -9.34 -2.18
C ILE A 117 -19.58 -9.31 -1.52
N ASN A 118 -19.79 -8.38 -0.62
CA ASN A 118 -21.08 -8.15 0.00
C ASN A 118 -21.84 -7.12 -0.84
N VAL A 119 -22.99 -7.52 -1.35
CA VAL A 119 -23.82 -6.69 -2.23
C VAL A 119 -25.15 -6.42 -1.53
N LYS A 120 -25.54 -5.15 -1.49
CA LYS A 120 -26.89 -4.74 -1.12
C LYS A 120 -27.59 -4.21 -2.37
N GLU A 121 -28.61 -4.91 -2.81
CA GLU A 121 -29.38 -4.55 -3.98
C GLU A 121 -30.44 -3.50 -3.64
N ARG A 122 -30.68 -2.61 -4.61
CA ARG A 122 -31.81 -1.66 -4.51
C ARG A 122 -33.11 -2.40 -4.72
N ILE A 123 -34.03 -2.22 -3.78
CA ILE A 123 -35.39 -2.70 -3.91
C ILE A 123 -36.21 -1.56 -4.53
N PRO A 124 -36.77 -1.74 -5.74
CA PRO A 124 -37.66 -0.75 -6.30
C PRO A 124 -38.89 -0.55 -5.39
N MET A 125 -39.06 0.66 -4.88
CA MET A 125 -40.16 0.95 -3.97
C MET A 125 -41.48 1.27 -4.64
N ALA A 126 -41.49 1.59 -5.93
CA ALA A 126 -42.70 1.96 -6.64
C ALA A 126 -42.66 1.48 -8.08
N VAL A 127 -43.76 0.90 -8.52
CA VAL A 127 -44.05 0.60 -9.92
C VAL A 127 -45.21 1.53 -10.30
N LEU A 128 -44.93 2.47 -11.20
CA LEU A 128 -45.95 3.36 -11.74
C LEU A 128 -46.48 2.79 -13.06
N PRO A 129 -47.78 2.56 -13.17
CA PRO A 129 -48.38 2.19 -14.43
C PRO A 129 -48.35 3.40 -15.37
N TYR A 130 -47.74 3.23 -16.56
CA TYR A 130 -47.71 4.22 -17.60
C TYR A 130 -48.26 3.62 -18.90
N GLY A 131 -49.55 3.81 -19.13
CA GLY A 131 -50.25 3.14 -20.20
C GLY A 131 -50.25 1.62 -20.04
N ASP A 132 -49.86 0.89 -21.08
CA ASP A 132 -49.75 -0.58 -21.02
C ASP A 132 -48.36 -1.08 -20.55
N ARG A 133 -47.53 -0.20 -20.00
CA ARG A 133 -46.18 -0.53 -19.53
C ARG A 133 -46.01 -0.11 -18.05
N TYR A 134 -45.11 -0.85 -17.38
CA TYR A 134 -44.70 -0.51 -16.01
C TYR A 134 -43.29 0.10 -16.06
N VAL A 135 -43.09 1.20 -15.34
CA VAL A 135 -41.81 1.85 -15.17
C VAL A 135 -41.39 1.75 -13.71
N VAL A 136 -40.18 1.28 -13.46
CA VAL A 136 -39.59 1.07 -12.15
C VAL A 136 -38.56 2.14 -11.85
#